data_a68b17aea071f1d8eecb28afa014bb56
#
_entry.id   a68b17aea071f1d8eecb28afa014bb56
#
_cell.length_a   1.000
_cell.length_b   1.000
_cell.length_c   1.000
_cell.angle_alpha   90.00
_cell.angle_beta   90.00
_cell.angle_gamma   90.00
#
_symmetry.space_group_name_H-M   'P 1'
#
loop_
_entity.id
_entity.type
_entity.pdbx_description
1 polymer ?
#
loop_
_entity_poly.entity_id
_entity_poly.type
_entity_poly.pdbx_seq_one_letter_code
_entity_poly.pdbx_strand_id
1 'polypeptide(L)'
;MSAERRIPVGQISPSLLSADFARLEQQVTCVMDAGARVMHVDVMDGHFVPPITIGPLVVEALRDLVHDRGGILDCHLMVERPERYVEAFASAGADVLTIHPEATPHIHYALKMIRDAGVAVGISINPGTPVEAVQPVVDIIDLCLVMSVNPGWGGQRYIPSSTGRIARLRELVPPEVVLQVDGGISLDTIDEARAAGTDLFVAGSSVFGADDPAAAYTALAARL
;
A
#
# COMPACT_ATOMS: atom_id res chain seq x y z
N MET A 1 19.13 -0.51 -17.16
CA MET A 1 17.76 -1.08 -17.33
C MET A 1 17.52 -1.97 -16.14
N SER A 2 16.83 -1.47 -15.11
CA SER A 2 16.38 -2.28 -13.98
C SER A 2 15.35 -3.28 -14.52
N ALA A 3 15.50 -4.56 -14.14
CA ALA A 3 14.43 -5.54 -14.37
C ALA A 3 13.17 -4.94 -13.73
N GLU A 4 12.08 -4.81 -14.51
CA GLU A 4 10.78 -4.38 -14.02
C GLU A 4 10.43 -5.29 -12.83
N ARG A 5 10.53 -4.76 -11.61
CA ARG A 5 10.08 -5.46 -10.42
C ARG A 5 8.55 -5.49 -10.51
N ARG A 6 8.00 -6.63 -10.90
CA ARG A 6 6.55 -6.83 -10.89
C ARG A 6 6.06 -6.77 -9.44
N ILE A 7 4.99 -6.03 -9.22
CA ILE A 7 4.29 -6.01 -7.92
C ILE A 7 3.77 -7.44 -7.68
N PRO A 8 4.18 -8.11 -6.57
CA PRO A 8 3.67 -9.44 -6.25
C PRO A 8 2.17 -9.40 -5.97
N VAL A 9 1.43 -10.38 -6.48
CA VAL A 9 -0.01 -10.54 -6.25
C VAL A 9 -0.30 -11.79 -5.43
N GLY A 10 -1.51 -11.90 -4.86
CA GLY A 10 -1.90 -13.00 -3.99
C GLY A 10 -1.08 -13.01 -2.70
N GLN A 11 -0.80 -11.84 -2.12
CA GLN A 11 0.01 -11.70 -0.91
C GLN A 11 -0.58 -10.72 0.09
N ILE A 12 -0.17 -10.91 1.34
CA ILE A 12 -0.35 -9.91 2.40
C ILE A 12 0.81 -8.92 2.30
N SER A 13 0.50 -7.63 2.43
CA SER A 13 1.43 -6.52 2.54
C SER A 13 1.39 -5.98 3.97
N PRO A 14 2.30 -6.42 4.87
CA PRO A 14 2.32 -5.94 6.26
C PRO A 14 2.56 -4.43 6.29
N SER A 15 1.62 -3.66 6.91
CA SER A 15 1.79 -2.22 7.10
C SER A 15 2.66 -1.93 8.31
N LEU A 16 3.78 -1.24 8.07
CA LEU A 16 4.73 -0.84 9.09
C LEU A 16 4.17 0.19 10.08
N LEU A 17 3.04 0.82 9.77
CA LEU A 17 2.35 1.76 10.68
C LEU A 17 2.00 1.12 12.03
N SER A 18 1.78 -0.21 12.05
CA SER A 18 1.44 -0.96 13.27
C SER A 18 2.64 -1.67 13.90
N ALA A 19 3.83 -1.54 13.33
CA ALA A 19 5.04 -2.15 13.84
C ALA A 19 5.61 -1.39 15.04
N ASP A 20 6.44 -2.06 15.84
CA ASP A 20 7.26 -1.41 16.87
C ASP A 20 8.46 -0.72 16.22
N PHE A 21 8.39 0.61 16.11
CA PHE A 21 9.45 1.41 15.48
C PHE A 21 10.81 1.31 16.18
N ALA A 22 10.85 0.97 17.48
CA ALA A 22 12.11 0.73 18.19
C ALA A 22 12.78 -0.59 17.78
N ARG A 23 12.05 -1.50 17.11
CA ARG A 23 12.52 -2.81 16.66
C ARG A 23 12.14 -3.08 15.20
N LEU A 24 12.09 -2.04 14.37
CA LEU A 24 11.52 -2.13 13.01
C LEU A 24 12.24 -3.15 12.14
N GLU A 25 13.59 -3.16 12.14
CA GLU A 25 14.38 -4.14 11.41
C GLU A 25 14.03 -5.58 11.82
N GLN A 26 13.92 -5.84 13.13
CA GLN A 26 13.58 -7.16 13.65
C GLN A 26 12.18 -7.59 13.19
N GLN A 27 11.21 -6.69 13.24
CA GLN A 27 9.83 -6.99 12.86
C GLN A 27 9.65 -7.20 11.36
N VAL A 28 10.33 -6.39 10.54
CA VAL A 28 10.37 -6.59 9.09
C VAL A 28 11.02 -7.93 8.75
N THR A 29 12.17 -8.24 9.36
CA THR A 29 12.84 -9.53 9.17
C THR A 29 11.90 -10.70 9.52
N CYS A 30 11.22 -10.62 10.65
CA CYS A 30 10.31 -11.66 11.15
C CYS A 30 9.20 -11.99 10.11
N VAL A 31 8.52 -11.00 9.56
CA VAL A 31 7.45 -11.23 8.58
C VAL A 31 7.99 -11.62 7.20
N MET A 32 9.19 -11.14 6.82
CA MET A 32 9.84 -11.56 5.57
C MET A 32 10.32 -13.02 5.64
N ASP A 33 10.82 -13.47 6.78
CA ASP A 33 11.18 -14.88 7.01
C ASP A 33 9.94 -15.77 6.98
N ALA A 34 8.77 -15.26 7.36
CA ALA A 34 7.47 -15.92 7.22
C ALA A 34 6.90 -15.91 5.80
N GLY A 35 7.56 -15.22 4.85
CA GLY A 35 7.20 -15.22 3.42
C GLY A 35 6.72 -13.90 2.86
N ALA A 36 6.62 -12.83 3.64
CA ALA A 36 6.24 -11.52 3.13
C ALA A 36 7.25 -10.98 2.10
N ARG A 37 6.75 -10.38 1.03
CA ARG A 37 7.58 -9.80 -0.06
C ARG A 37 7.18 -8.37 -0.41
N VAL A 38 6.12 -7.84 0.19
CA VAL A 38 5.69 -6.45 0.02
C VAL A 38 5.61 -5.82 1.40
N MET A 39 6.41 -4.79 1.67
CA MET A 39 6.33 -4.01 2.90
C MET A 39 5.58 -2.71 2.63
N HIS A 40 4.43 -2.53 3.28
CA HIS A 40 3.61 -1.33 3.11
C HIS A 40 4.03 -0.23 4.08
N VAL A 41 4.31 0.95 3.52
CA VAL A 41 4.86 2.10 4.24
C VAL A 41 3.87 3.25 4.19
N ASP A 42 3.12 3.46 5.27
CA ASP A 42 2.12 4.53 5.39
C ASP A 42 2.76 5.85 5.81
N VAL A 43 2.85 6.78 4.86
CA VAL A 43 3.45 8.10 5.03
C VAL A 43 2.37 9.16 5.23
N MET A 44 2.43 9.88 6.35
CA MET A 44 1.45 10.90 6.74
C MET A 44 2.15 12.19 7.16
N ASP A 45 1.59 13.34 6.77
CA ASP A 45 2.22 14.66 6.93
C ASP A 45 1.56 15.59 7.96
N GLY A 46 0.47 15.15 8.61
CA GLY A 46 -0.30 16.00 9.51
C GLY A 46 -1.17 17.06 8.82
N HIS A 47 -1.27 17.03 7.49
CA HIS A 47 -2.09 17.94 6.68
C HIS A 47 -3.18 17.19 5.92
N PHE A 48 -2.83 16.28 5.04
CA PHE A 48 -3.80 15.43 4.33
C PHE A 48 -4.58 14.54 5.32
N VAL A 49 -3.86 14.01 6.31
CA VAL A 49 -4.42 13.28 7.47
C VAL A 49 -3.81 13.81 8.76
N PRO A 50 -4.52 13.69 9.93
CA PRO A 50 -4.06 14.33 11.17
C PRO A 50 -2.70 13.86 11.72
N PRO A 51 -2.30 12.56 11.62
CA PRO A 51 -1.02 12.12 12.14
C PRO A 51 0.17 12.53 11.27
N ILE A 52 1.35 12.57 11.90
CA ILE A 52 2.66 12.55 11.22
C ILE A 52 3.27 11.18 11.52
N THR A 53 3.77 10.47 10.49
CA THR A 53 4.32 9.13 10.69
C THR A 53 5.82 9.08 10.33
N ILE A 54 6.15 8.69 9.13
CA ILE A 54 7.50 8.42 8.66
C ILE A 54 7.75 9.08 7.31
N GLY A 55 9.00 9.08 6.89
CA GLY A 55 9.41 9.70 5.62
C GLY A 55 10.49 8.89 4.91
N PRO A 56 11.13 9.48 3.87
CA PRO A 56 12.14 8.80 3.04
C PRO A 56 13.29 8.16 3.82
N LEU A 57 13.68 8.71 4.97
CA LEU A 57 14.76 8.16 5.81
C LEU A 57 14.48 6.74 6.30
N VAL A 58 13.21 6.42 6.61
CA VAL A 58 12.83 5.07 7.04
C VAL A 58 12.82 4.11 5.85
N VAL A 59 12.35 4.58 4.68
CA VAL A 59 12.39 3.81 3.42
C VAL A 59 13.84 3.46 3.07
N GLU A 60 14.74 4.44 3.12
CA GLU A 60 16.17 4.25 2.87
C GLU A 60 16.81 3.25 3.84
N ALA A 61 16.48 3.36 5.13
CA ALA A 61 17.00 2.46 6.16
C ALA A 61 16.56 1.00 5.97
N LEU A 62 15.38 0.76 5.38
CA LEU A 62 14.83 -0.58 5.13
C LEU A 62 15.18 -1.13 3.74
N ARG A 63 15.64 -0.30 2.82
CA ARG A 63 15.84 -0.64 1.42
C ARG A 63 16.64 -1.92 1.23
N ASP A 64 17.87 -1.96 1.75
CA ASP A 64 18.78 -3.09 1.55
C ASP A 64 18.25 -4.34 2.25
N LEU A 65 17.68 -4.20 3.46
CA LEU A 65 17.04 -5.30 4.18
C LEU A 65 15.93 -5.98 3.38
N VAL A 66 15.06 -5.18 2.73
CA VAL A 66 13.92 -5.66 1.97
C VAL A 66 14.35 -6.17 0.60
N HIS A 67 15.19 -5.42 -0.13
CA HIS A 67 15.62 -5.75 -1.48
C HIS A 67 16.50 -7.00 -1.52
N ASP A 68 17.44 -7.18 -0.57
CA ASP A 68 18.31 -8.36 -0.51
C ASP A 68 17.53 -9.65 -0.26
N ARG A 69 16.32 -9.54 0.31
CA ARG A 69 15.38 -10.65 0.50
C ARG A 69 14.36 -10.81 -0.64
N GLY A 70 14.55 -10.08 -1.75
CA GLY A 70 13.67 -10.12 -2.92
C GLY A 70 12.29 -9.51 -2.68
N GLY A 71 12.17 -8.64 -1.67
CA GLY A 71 10.96 -7.88 -1.39
C GLY A 71 10.93 -6.53 -2.09
N ILE A 72 9.81 -5.81 -1.94
CA ILE A 72 9.58 -4.46 -2.43
C ILE A 72 9.06 -3.54 -1.31
N LEU A 73 9.35 -2.25 -1.43
CA LEU A 73 8.84 -1.18 -0.58
C LEU A 73 7.69 -0.47 -1.30
N ASP A 74 6.47 -0.69 -0.83
CA ASP A 74 5.22 -0.12 -1.33
C ASP A 74 4.85 1.09 -0.46
N CYS A 75 5.13 2.30 -0.93
CA CYS A 75 4.95 3.54 -0.19
C CYS A 75 3.61 4.21 -0.52
N HIS A 76 2.74 4.29 0.47
CA HIS A 76 1.44 4.94 0.39
C HIS A 76 1.53 6.36 0.98
N LEU A 77 1.45 7.37 0.11
CA LEU A 77 1.63 8.77 0.47
C LEU A 77 0.29 9.44 0.78
N MET A 78 -0.06 9.47 2.06
CA MET A 78 -1.16 10.26 2.61
C MET A 78 -0.65 11.66 2.99
N VAL A 79 -0.20 12.40 1.98
CA VAL A 79 0.44 13.72 2.14
C VAL A 79 -0.16 14.72 1.16
N GLU A 80 -0.22 15.98 1.56
CA GLU A 80 -0.64 17.07 0.68
C GLU A 80 0.44 17.34 -0.38
N ARG A 81 0.01 17.50 -1.65
CA ARG A 81 0.90 17.75 -2.79
C ARG A 81 2.02 16.72 -2.93
N PRO A 82 1.68 15.43 -3.09
CA PRO A 82 2.63 14.31 -3.12
C PRO A 82 3.69 14.45 -4.22
N GLU A 83 3.43 15.20 -5.29
CA GLU A 83 4.38 15.50 -6.36
C GLU A 83 5.69 16.11 -5.87
N ARG A 84 5.69 16.74 -4.68
CA ARG A 84 6.89 17.34 -4.08
C ARG A 84 7.85 16.32 -3.49
N TYR A 85 7.38 15.11 -3.24
CA TYR A 85 8.13 14.07 -2.51
C TYR A 85 8.55 12.90 -3.38
N VAL A 86 8.06 12.83 -4.63
CA VAL A 86 8.31 11.69 -5.55
C VAL A 86 9.80 11.38 -5.67
N GLU A 87 10.63 12.38 -5.96
CA GLU A 87 12.08 12.19 -6.14
C GLU A 87 12.76 11.68 -4.86
N ALA A 88 12.35 12.19 -3.69
CA ALA A 88 12.92 11.80 -2.41
C ALA A 88 12.61 10.33 -2.07
N PHE A 89 11.37 9.88 -2.28
CA PHE A 89 10.99 8.48 -2.04
C PHE A 89 11.59 7.53 -3.07
N ALA A 90 11.61 7.91 -4.35
CA ALA A 90 12.25 7.13 -5.40
C ALA A 90 13.75 6.92 -5.11
N SER A 91 14.46 7.98 -4.73
CA SER A 91 15.88 7.93 -4.36
C SER A 91 16.13 7.10 -3.09
N ALA A 92 15.19 7.12 -2.13
CA ALA A 92 15.26 6.30 -0.93
C ALA A 92 15.09 4.80 -1.19
N GLY A 93 14.52 4.42 -2.36
CA GLY A 93 14.36 3.03 -2.76
C GLY A 93 12.93 2.51 -2.73
N ALA A 94 11.93 3.39 -2.80
CA ALA A 94 10.56 2.98 -3.01
C ALA A 94 10.41 2.25 -4.36
N ASP A 95 9.73 1.12 -4.38
CA ASP A 95 9.43 0.36 -5.61
C ASP A 95 8.07 0.72 -6.18
N VAL A 96 7.12 1.10 -5.30
CA VAL A 96 5.78 1.59 -5.63
C VAL A 96 5.54 2.89 -4.88
N LEU A 97 4.99 3.90 -5.56
CA LEU A 97 4.49 5.12 -4.93
C LEU A 97 3.01 5.28 -5.24
N THR A 98 2.19 5.19 -4.19
CA THR A 98 0.74 5.33 -4.27
C THR A 98 0.32 6.68 -3.70
N ILE A 99 -0.41 7.47 -4.50
CA ILE A 99 -0.86 8.82 -4.14
C ILE A 99 -2.37 8.97 -4.28
N HIS A 100 -2.94 9.92 -3.55
CA HIS A 100 -4.37 10.22 -3.57
C HIS A 100 -4.73 11.31 -4.58
N PRO A 101 -5.76 11.16 -5.42
CA PRO A 101 -6.26 12.23 -6.27
C PRO A 101 -6.80 13.40 -5.45
N GLU A 102 -7.26 13.15 -4.22
CA GLU A 102 -7.74 14.18 -3.28
C GLU A 102 -6.60 15.06 -2.74
N ALA A 103 -5.35 14.62 -2.84
CA ALA A 103 -4.18 15.31 -2.29
C ALA A 103 -3.53 16.32 -3.25
N THR A 104 -3.91 16.32 -4.54
CA THR A 104 -3.34 17.19 -5.57
C THR A 104 -4.37 17.61 -6.62
N PRO A 105 -4.35 18.88 -7.08
CA PRO A 105 -5.21 19.31 -8.21
C PRO A 105 -4.75 18.75 -9.56
N HIS A 106 -3.54 18.16 -9.63
CA HIS A 106 -2.89 17.74 -10.88
C HIS A 106 -2.49 16.27 -10.85
N ILE A 107 -3.45 15.38 -10.58
CA ILE A 107 -3.19 13.94 -10.38
C ILE A 107 -2.43 13.30 -11.55
N HIS A 108 -2.81 13.56 -12.80
CA HIS A 108 -2.12 13.00 -13.97
C HIS A 108 -0.64 13.41 -14.01
N TYR A 109 -0.34 14.68 -13.71
CA TYR A 109 1.04 15.18 -13.65
C TYR A 109 1.84 14.49 -12.54
N ALA A 110 1.25 14.35 -11.35
CA ALA A 110 1.90 13.70 -10.22
C ALA A 110 2.21 12.22 -10.49
N LEU A 111 1.25 11.47 -11.08
CA LEU A 111 1.46 10.07 -11.48
C LEU A 111 2.54 9.95 -12.57
N LYS A 112 2.56 10.89 -13.55
CA LYS A 112 3.62 10.92 -14.55
C LYS A 112 5.00 11.14 -13.93
N MET A 113 5.14 11.98 -12.92
CA MET A 113 6.41 12.18 -12.21
C MET A 113 6.90 10.88 -11.56
N ILE A 114 6.00 10.07 -10.96
CA ILE A 114 6.34 8.76 -10.39
C ILE A 114 6.86 7.84 -11.49
N ARG A 115 6.18 7.78 -12.65
CA ARG A 115 6.60 7.00 -13.80
C ARG A 115 7.98 7.44 -14.32
N ASP A 116 8.21 8.74 -14.45
CA ASP A 116 9.47 9.31 -14.93
C ASP A 116 10.63 9.05 -13.95
N ALA A 117 10.33 8.89 -12.65
CA ALA A 117 11.29 8.48 -11.62
C ALA A 117 11.64 6.97 -11.66
N GLY A 118 10.99 6.18 -12.53
CA GLY A 118 11.24 4.74 -12.67
C GLY A 118 10.65 3.87 -11.56
N VAL A 119 9.64 4.37 -10.86
CA VAL A 119 8.90 3.70 -9.77
C VAL A 119 7.52 3.29 -10.29
N ALA A 120 6.98 2.17 -9.82
CA ALA A 120 5.63 1.74 -10.15
C ALA A 120 4.58 2.73 -9.62
N VAL A 121 3.57 2.99 -10.45
CA VAL A 121 2.61 4.08 -10.25
C VAL A 121 1.35 3.57 -9.58
N GLY A 122 1.09 4.01 -8.35
CA GLY A 122 -0.12 3.70 -7.59
C GLY A 122 -1.05 4.91 -7.45
N ILE A 123 -2.36 4.65 -7.52
CA ILE A 123 -3.40 5.60 -7.14
C ILE A 123 -4.24 5.02 -6.01
N SER A 124 -4.55 5.83 -4.99
CA SER A 124 -5.42 5.44 -3.87
C SER A 124 -6.67 6.31 -3.83
N ILE A 125 -7.82 5.73 -3.54
CA ILE A 125 -9.08 6.46 -3.39
C ILE A 125 -9.67 6.31 -1.99
N ASN A 126 -10.08 7.43 -1.41
CA ASN A 126 -10.76 7.46 -0.11
C ASN A 126 -12.16 6.81 -0.16
N PRO A 127 -12.73 6.40 0.99
CA PRO A 127 -14.06 5.79 1.04
C PRO A 127 -15.17 6.67 0.43
N GLY A 128 -15.02 8.00 0.50
CA GLY A 128 -15.98 8.96 -0.05
C GLY A 128 -15.76 9.33 -1.53
N THR A 129 -14.65 8.90 -2.14
CA THR A 129 -14.31 9.23 -3.53
C THR A 129 -14.97 8.23 -4.48
N PRO A 130 -15.67 8.68 -5.53
CA PRO A 130 -16.22 7.78 -6.55
C PRO A 130 -15.13 6.92 -7.20
N VAL A 131 -15.41 5.64 -7.43
CA VAL A 131 -14.43 4.72 -8.05
C VAL A 131 -14.05 5.14 -9.47
N GLU A 132 -14.94 5.85 -10.16
CA GLU A 132 -14.73 6.40 -11.50
C GLU A 132 -13.62 7.49 -11.54
N ALA A 133 -13.19 8.01 -10.39
CA ALA A 133 -12.10 8.98 -10.31
C ALA A 133 -10.76 8.43 -10.85
N VAL A 134 -10.61 7.10 -10.95
CA VAL A 134 -9.42 6.48 -11.53
C VAL A 134 -9.43 6.43 -13.06
N GLN A 135 -10.61 6.51 -13.69
CA GLN A 135 -10.75 6.34 -15.15
C GLN A 135 -9.88 7.27 -15.99
N PRO A 136 -9.73 8.57 -15.66
CA PRO A 136 -8.92 9.50 -16.47
C PRO A 136 -7.42 9.17 -16.49
N VAL A 137 -6.95 8.29 -15.61
CA VAL A 137 -5.52 7.96 -15.42
C VAL A 137 -5.24 6.46 -15.43
N VAL A 138 -6.23 5.65 -15.81
CA VAL A 138 -6.13 4.19 -15.77
C VAL A 138 -5.01 3.61 -16.64
N ASP A 139 -4.64 4.30 -17.70
CA ASP A 139 -3.60 3.93 -18.67
C ASP A 139 -2.17 4.18 -18.18
N ILE A 140 -2.02 4.90 -17.06
CA ILE A 140 -0.69 5.21 -16.51
C ILE A 140 -0.45 4.62 -15.12
N ILE A 141 -1.38 3.86 -14.55
CA ILE A 141 -1.22 3.25 -13.23
C ILE A 141 -0.87 1.77 -13.34
N ASP A 142 -0.07 1.29 -12.39
CA ASP A 142 0.29 -0.11 -12.21
C ASP A 142 -0.48 -0.74 -11.03
N LEU A 143 -0.94 0.12 -10.08
CA LEU A 143 -1.65 -0.29 -8.88
C LEU A 143 -2.80 0.68 -8.56
N CYS A 144 -3.94 0.13 -8.14
CA CYS A 144 -5.06 0.89 -7.59
C CYS A 144 -5.36 0.42 -6.17
N LEU A 145 -5.16 1.30 -5.19
CA LEU A 145 -5.43 1.05 -3.77
C LEU A 145 -6.83 1.54 -3.39
N VAL A 146 -7.63 0.65 -2.83
CA VAL A 146 -8.94 0.99 -2.25
C VAL A 146 -8.79 1.16 -0.75
N MET A 147 -9.04 2.36 -0.25
CA MET A 147 -9.17 2.56 1.18
C MET A 147 -10.49 1.92 1.66
N SER A 148 -10.39 0.92 2.51
CA SER A 148 -11.52 0.27 3.19
C SER A 148 -11.74 0.78 4.61
N VAL A 149 -11.00 1.83 4.98
CA VAL A 149 -11.16 2.66 6.18
C VAL A 149 -10.89 4.12 5.79
N ASN A 150 -11.17 5.07 6.68
CA ASN A 150 -10.68 6.44 6.46
C ASN A 150 -9.16 6.48 6.67
N PRO A 151 -8.38 7.09 5.76
CA PRO A 151 -6.93 7.19 5.95
C PRO A 151 -6.59 8.00 7.20
N GLY A 152 -5.45 7.67 7.86
CA GLY A 152 -4.91 8.48 8.95
C GLY A 152 -4.54 7.71 10.22
N TRP A 153 -5.08 6.54 10.51
CA TRP A 153 -4.67 5.72 11.68
C TRP A 153 -4.99 4.24 11.51
N GLY A 154 -4.19 3.40 12.15
CA GLY A 154 -4.37 1.95 12.14
C GLY A 154 -5.48 1.45 13.07
N GLY A 155 -5.80 0.15 12.99
CA GLY A 155 -6.73 -0.53 13.89
C GLY A 155 -8.21 -0.22 13.66
N GLN A 156 -8.57 0.41 12.54
CA GLN A 156 -9.95 0.68 12.17
C GLN A 156 -10.66 -0.58 11.69
N ARG A 157 -11.99 -0.58 11.79
CA ARG A 157 -12.83 -1.65 11.23
C ARG A 157 -13.06 -1.42 9.74
N TYR A 158 -13.00 -2.51 8.99
CA TYR A 158 -13.35 -2.55 7.56
C TYR A 158 -14.74 -1.94 7.31
N ILE A 159 -14.84 -1.05 6.37
CA ILE A 159 -16.11 -0.43 5.95
C ILE A 159 -16.83 -1.40 5.01
N PRO A 160 -18.02 -1.94 5.36
CA PRO A 160 -18.67 -3.00 4.58
C PRO A 160 -18.96 -2.63 3.11
N SER A 161 -19.22 -1.35 2.83
CA SER A 161 -19.45 -0.90 1.44
C SER A 161 -18.18 -0.96 0.56
N SER A 162 -16.99 -1.17 1.15
CA SER A 162 -15.73 -1.28 0.40
C SER A 162 -15.69 -2.51 -0.50
N THR A 163 -16.32 -3.61 -0.10
CA THR A 163 -16.44 -4.82 -0.93
C THR A 163 -17.06 -4.53 -2.29
N GLY A 164 -18.18 -3.81 -2.32
CA GLY A 164 -18.81 -3.41 -3.57
C GLY A 164 -17.98 -2.43 -4.40
N ARG A 165 -17.19 -1.57 -3.72
CA ARG A 165 -16.28 -0.64 -4.38
C ARG A 165 -15.10 -1.38 -5.03
N ILE A 166 -14.53 -2.38 -4.34
CA ILE A 166 -13.47 -3.24 -4.88
C ILE A 166 -13.97 -3.95 -6.15
N ALA A 167 -15.13 -4.62 -6.07
CA ALA A 167 -15.72 -5.31 -7.22
C ALA A 167 -15.95 -4.36 -8.41
N ARG A 168 -16.47 -3.15 -8.14
CA ARG A 168 -16.66 -2.15 -9.19
C ARG A 168 -15.35 -1.65 -9.79
N LEU A 169 -14.31 -1.47 -8.99
CA LEU A 169 -12.99 -1.11 -9.50
C LEU A 169 -12.37 -2.21 -10.34
N ARG A 170 -12.54 -3.49 -9.95
CA ARG A 170 -12.03 -4.61 -10.75
C ARG A 170 -12.63 -4.65 -12.16
N GLU A 171 -13.88 -4.19 -12.32
CA GLU A 171 -14.53 -4.04 -13.63
C GLU A 171 -13.97 -2.84 -14.43
N LEU A 172 -13.52 -1.78 -13.73
CA LEU A 172 -13.08 -0.52 -14.36
C LEU A 172 -11.61 -0.53 -14.77
N VAL A 173 -10.74 -1.20 -13.99
CA VAL A 173 -9.31 -1.18 -14.24
C VAL A 173 -8.89 -2.41 -15.08
N PRO A 174 -7.89 -2.28 -15.97
CA PRO A 174 -7.34 -3.40 -16.72
C PRO A 174 -6.84 -4.53 -15.81
N PRO A 175 -6.87 -5.79 -16.25
CA PRO A 175 -6.46 -6.93 -15.44
C PRO A 175 -4.99 -6.90 -15.02
N GLU A 176 -4.14 -6.18 -15.74
CA GLU A 176 -2.73 -5.95 -15.40
C GLU A 176 -2.50 -4.96 -14.26
N VAL A 177 -3.48 -4.11 -13.95
CA VAL A 177 -3.43 -3.19 -12.81
C VAL A 177 -3.72 -3.97 -11.52
N VAL A 178 -2.77 -3.97 -10.59
CA VAL A 178 -2.91 -4.63 -9.29
C VAL A 178 -3.95 -3.90 -8.45
N LEU A 179 -4.96 -4.61 -7.99
CA LEU A 179 -5.97 -4.05 -7.09
C LEU A 179 -5.58 -4.36 -5.65
N GLN A 180 -5.24 -3.33 -4.90
CA GLN A 180 -4.84 -3.41 -3.50
C GLN A 180 -5.97 -2.89 -2.60
N VAL A 181 -6.08 -3.45 -1.40
CA VAL A 181 -7.00 -2.96 -0.35
C VAL A 181 -6.23 -2.63 0.91
N ASP A 182 -6.56 -1.50 1.54
CA ASP A 182 -5.99 -1.10 2.83
C ASP A 182 -7.09 -0.69 3.82
N GLY A 183 -7.05 -1.33 4.99
CA GLY A 183 -7.86 -1.00 6.13
C GLY A 183 -8.75 -2.13 6.64
N GLY A 184 -8.53 -2.54 7.88
CA GLY A 184 -9.36 -3.54 8.57
C GLY A 184 -9.28 -4.95 8.00
N ILE A 185 -8.20 -5.27 7.28
CA ILE A 185 -7.95 -6.64 6.78
C ILE A 185 -7.55 -7.55 7.94
N SER A 186 -8.29 -8.62 8.09
CA SER A 186 -8.16 -9.63 9.14
C SER A 186 -8.67 -10.99 8.64
N LEU A 187 -8.59 -12.04 9.45
CA LEU A 187 -9.17 -13.34 9.12
C LEU A 187 -10.69 -13.30 8.87
N ASP A 188 -11.38 -12.28 9.40
CA ASP A 188 -12.83 -12.13 9.25
C ASP A 188 -13.22 -11.39 7.94
N THR A 189 -12.31 -10.62 7.34
CA THR A 189 -12.62 -9.73 6.20
C THR A 189 -11.87 -10.08 4.91
N ILE A 190 -10.77 -10.83 5.01
CA ILE A 190 -9.90 -11.12 3.87
C ILE A 190 -10.60 -11.92 2.76
N ASP A 191 -11.43 -12.90 3.11
CA ASP A 191 -12.12 -13.73 2.12
C ASP A 191 -13.12 -12.90 1.30
N GLU A 192 -13.82 -11.97 1.96
CA GLU A 192 -14.77 -11.07 1.31
C GLU A 192 -14.04 -10.11 0.35
N ALA A 193 -12.93 -9.52 0.78
CA ALA A 193 -12.13 -8.63 -0.05
C ALA A 193 -11.51 -9.39 -1.24
N ARG A 194 -11.03 -10.61 -1.03
CA ARG A 194 -10.50 -11.49 -2.08
C ARG A 194 -11.57 -11.84 -3.12
N ALA A 195 -12.75 -12.25 -2.66
CA ALA A 195 -13.87 -12.60 -3.55
C ALA A 195 -14.33 -11.40 -4.40
N ALA A 196 -14.14 -10.17 -3.92
CA ALA A 196 -14.40 -8.94 -4.65
C ALA A 196 -13.36 -8.60 -5.73
N GLY A 197 -12.23 -9.33 -5.80
CA GLY A 197 -11.22 -9.17 -6.84
C GLY A 197 -9.95 -8.45 -6.41
N THR A 198 -9.66 -8.41 -5.10
CA THR A 198 -8.40 -7.87 -4.57
C THR A 198 -7.22 -8.81 -4.88
N ASP A 199 -6.12 -8.23 -5.31
CA ASP A 199 -4.86 -8.92 -5.63
C ASP A 199 -3.82 -8.81 -4.50
N LEU A 200 -3.83 -7.72 -3.72
CA LEU A 200 -2.84 -7.42 -2.67
C LEU A 200 -3.53 -6.84 -1.42
N PHE A 201 -3.19 -7.34 -0.24
CA PHE A 201 -3.93 -7.06 1.00
C PHE A 201 -3.05 -6.39 2.04
N VAL A 202 -3.29 -5.12 2.34
CA VAL A 202 -2.56 -4.42 3.41
C VAL A 202 -3.12 -4.82 4.76
N ALA A 203 -2.24 -5.33 5.63
CA ALA A 203 -2.59 -5.77 6.97
C ALA A 203 -1.60 -5.21 8.00
N GLY A 204 -2.05 -4.30 8.83
CA GLY A 204 -1.25 -3.68 9.90
C GLY A 204 -1.45 -4.37 11.24
N SER A 205 -2.45 -3.92 12.00
CA SER A 205 -2.73 -4.39 13.37
C SER A 205 -3.03 -5.89 13.48
N SER A 206 -3.59 -6.51 12.43
CA SER A 206 -3.83 -7.95 12.39
C SER A 206 -2.54 -8.78 12.24
N VAL A 207 -1.42 -8.16 11.87
CA VAL A 207 -0.08 -8.77 11.83
C VAL A 207 0.74 -8.31 13.03
N PHE A 208 1.10 -7.03 13.08
CA PHE A 208 2.03 -6.51 14.10
C PHE A 208 1.42 -6.28 15.48
N GLY A 209 0.09 -6.28 15.59
CA GLY A 209 -0.60 -6.26 16.88
C GLY A 209 -0.74 -7.62 17.56
N ALA A 210 -0.35 -8.71 16.89
CA ALA A 210 -0.35 -10.05 17.46
C ALA A 210 0.93 -10.31 18.29
N ASP A 211 0.84 -11.24 19.25
CA ASP A 211 1.99 -11.67 20.06
C ASP A 211 3.09 -12.30 19.18
N ASP A 212 2.70 -12.96 18.09
CA ASP A 212 3.59 -13.55 17.09
C ASP A 212 3.21 -13.04 15.68
N PRO A 213 3.89 -11.99 15.18
CA PRO A 213 3.62 -11.43 13.86
C PRO A 213 3.86 -12.42 12.70
N ALA A 214 4.83 -13.34 12.82
CA ALA A 214 5.09 -14.33 11.78
C ALA A 214 3.95 -15.36 11.66
N ALA A 215 3.44 -15.83 12.79
CA ALA A 215 2.28 -16.73 12.81
C ALA A 215 1.01 -16.03 12.30
N ALA A 216 0.79 -14.76 12.68
CA ALA A 216 -0.35 -13.96 12.22
C ALA A 216 -0.29 -13.72 10.71
N TYR A 217 0.89 -13.35 10.17
CA TYR A 217 1.12 -13.23 8.73
C TYR A 217 0.81 -14.55 8.01
N THR A 218 1.36 -15.67 8.49
CA THR A 218 1.16 -16.98 7.88
C THR A 218 -0.31 -17.39 7.86
N ALA A 219 -1.05 -17.10 8.94
CA ALA A 219 -2.48 -17.40 9.03
C ALA A 219 -3.32 -16.61 8.01
N LEU A 220 -2.97 -15.32 7.78
CA LEU A 220 -3.60 -14.50 6.75
C LEU A 220 -3.22 -14.98 5.34
N ALA A 221 -1.93 -15.25 5.09
CA ALA A 221 -1.43 -15.71 3.80
C ALA A 221 -2.04 -17.06 3.38
N ALA A 222 -2.37 -17.92 4.33
CA ALA A 222 -3.03 -19.21 4.07
C ALA A 222 -4.48 -19.07 3.56
N ARG A 223 -5.07 -17.85 3.57
CA ARG A 223 -6.42 -17.57 3.03
C ARG A 223 -6.38 -17.14 1.56
N LEU A 224 -5.21 -16.92 0.99
CA LEU A 224 -4.98 -16.45 -0.39
C LEU A 224 -4.62 -17.61 -1.32
#